data_516912a787620b08357a9269b2f3971f
#
_entry.id   516912a787620b08357a9269b2f3971f
#
_cell.length_a   1.000
_cell.length_b   1.000
_cell.length_c   1.000
_cell.angle_alpha   90.00
_cell.angle_beta   90.00
_cell.angle_gamma   90.00
#
_symmetry.space_group_name_H-M   'P 1'
#
loop_
_entity.id
_entity.type
_entity.pdbx_description
1 polymer ?
#
loop_
_entity_poly.entity_id
_entity_poly.type
_entity_poly.pdbx_seq_one_letter_code
_entity_poly.pdbx_strand_id
1 'polypeptide(L)'
;MYAIVEIAGQQFKVAKDQKVFVHRLEGKEGDSVSFDKVLLTGDGDNITVGAPAIEGALVGAKINRHLKGDKVIVFKKKRRKGYRVKNGHRQSLTEILIEDISIDGKKKSATKKEEPKKEAKQEAKKSEDLSSHTVVELREMAKEKGIEGYSSMKKAELIEALS
;
A
#
# COMPACT_ATOMS: atom_id res chain seq x y z
N MET A 1 13.11 12.13 16.11
CA MET A 1 11.98 12.75 15.40
C MET A 1 10.68 12.05 15.76
N TYR A 2 9.60 12.79 16.06
CA TYR A 2 8.26 12.25 16.29
C TYR A 2 7.22 13.15 15.61
N ALA A 3 6.04 12.62 15.37
CA ALA A 3 4.92 13.37 14.82
C ALA A 3 3.63 13.09 15.58
N ILE A 4 2.69 14.05 15.58
CA ILE A 4 1.31 13.84 15.99
C ILE A 4 0.48 13.82 14.72
N VAL A 5 -0.17 12.69 14.46
CA VAL A 5 -0.94 12.43 13.23
C VAL A 5 -2.36 12.01 13.59
N GLU A 6 -3.32 12.46 12.79
CA GLU A 6 -4.71 11.99 12.88
C GLU A 6 -4.91 10.76 12.00
N ILE A 7 -5.25 9.63 12.62
CA ILE A 7 -5.51 8.35 11.95
C ILE A 7 -6.90 7.86 12.35
N ALA A 8 -7.76 7.61 11.37
CA ALA A 8 -9.13 7.13 11.59
C ALA A 8 -9.91 7.95 12.65
N GLY A 9 -9.74 9.29 12.63
CA GLY A 9 -10.43 10.21 13.54
C GLY A 9 -9.85 10.29 14.95
N GLN A 10 -8.69 9.69 15.20
CA GLN A 10 -7.97 9.76 16.47
C GLN A 10 -6.55 10.28 16.27
N GLN A 11 -6.03 10.98 17.28
CA GLN A 11 -4.68 11.54 17.27
C GLN A 11 -3.70 10.58 17.94
N PHE A 12 -2.58 10.33 17.27
CA PHE A 12 -1.52 9.46 17.76
C PHE A 12 -0.18 10.19 17.72
N LYS A 13 0.58 10.06 18.81
CA LYS A 13 1.99 10.42 18.81
C LYS A 13 2.77 9.21 18.26
N VAL A 14 3.45 9.40 17.15
CA VAL A 14 4.17 8.34 16.43
C VAL A 14 5.64 8.70 16.27
N ALA A 15 6.50 7.70 16.30
CA ALA A 15 7.91 7.79 15.97
C ALA A 15 8.25 6.75 14.89
N LYS A 16 9.40 6.89 14.26
CA LYS A 16 9.88 5.93 13.29
C LYS A 16 10.04 4.54 13.93
N ASP A 17 9.74 3.50 13.16
CA ASP A 17 9.79 2.09 13.53
C ASP A 17 8.88 1.70 14.72
N GLN A 18 7.90 2.56 15.04
CA GLN A 18 6.93 2.32 16.12
C GLN A 18 5.73 1.52 15.59
N LYS A 19 5.29 0.53 16.37
CA LYS A 19 4.01 -0.16 16.16
C LYS A 19 2.90 0.55 16.90
N VAL A 20 1.78 0.81 16.21
CA VAL A 20 0.62 1.48 16.78
C VAL A 20 -0.65 0.70 16.44
N PHE A 21 -1.58 0.63 17.40
CA PHE A 21 -2.91 0.07 17.19
C PHE A 21 -3.90 1.20 16.93
N VAL A 22 -4.49 1.18 15.74
CA VAL A 22 -5.47 2.18 15.30
C VAL A 22 -6.81 1.51 15.01
N HIS A 23 -7.87 2.30 14.86
CA HIS A 23 -9.15 1.76 14.39
C HIS A 23 -8.98 1.07 13.04
N ARG A 24 -9.88 0.14 12.74
CA ARG A 24 -9.81 -0.67 11.52
C ARG A 24 -9.64 0.21 10.29
N LEU A 25 -8.53 0.02 9.59
CA LEU A 25 -8.25 0.62 8.29
C LEU A 25 -8.69 -0.32 7.16
N GLU A 26 -9.00 0.27 6.02
CA GLU A 26 -9.18 -0.45 4.77
C GLU A 26 -7.80 -0.83 4.20
N GLY A 27 -7.71 -1.98 3.55
CA GLY A 27 -6.47 -2.52 3.00
C GLY A 27 -6.22 -3.96 3.44
N LYS A 28 -5.18 -4.57 2.88
CA LYS A 28 -4.72 -5.92 3.22
C LYS A 28 -3.48 -5.86 4.10
N GLU A 29 -3.18 -6.95 4.77
CA GLU A 29 -1.93 -7.11 5.52
C GLU A 29 -0.75 -7.01 4.55
N GLY A 30 0.23 -6.16 4.88
CA GLY A 30 1.38 -5.84 4.06
C GLY A 30 1.24 -4.60 3.17
N ASP A 31 0.05 -4.00 3.06
CA ASP A 31 -0.15 -2.78 2.27
C ASP A 31 0.50 -1.58 2.95
N SER A 32 1.06 -0.68 2.13
CA SER A 32 1.60 0.61 2.59
C SER A 32 0.50 1.67 2.53
N VAL A 33 0.33 2.41 3.61
CA VAL A 33 -0.63 3.50 3.75
C VAL A 33 0.12 4.79 4.11
N SER A 34 -0.40 5.93 3.67
CA SER A 34 0.14 7.25 3.97
C SER A 34 -0.92 8.12 4.62
N PHE A 35 -0.51 8.85 5.66
CA PHE A 35 -1.37 9.80 6.39
C PHE A 35 -0.85 11.21 6.17
N ASP A 36 -1.72 12.08 5.68
CA ASP A 36 -1.45 13.48 5.33
C ASP A 36 -1.83 14.47 6.44
N LYS A 37 -2.69 14.07 7.37
CA LYS A 37 -3.13 14.91 8.49
C LYS A 37 -2.13 14.91 9.63
N VAL A 38 -0.97 15.53 9.42
CA VAL A 38 0.06 15.69 10.45
C VAL A 38 -0.15 17.02 11.16
N LEU A 39 -0.45 16.97 12.46
CA LEU A 39 -0.79 18.14 13.26
C LEU A 39 0.45 18.81 13.85
N LEU A 40 1.46 18.02 14.20
CA LEU A 40 2.69 18.49 14.80
C LEU A 40 3.86 17.55 14.43
N THR A 41 5.02 18.14 14.21
CA THR A 41 6.27 17.40 14.09
C THR A 41 7.29 17.96 15.07
N GLY A 42 8.05 17.09 15.70
CA GLY A 42 9.12 17.45 16.62
C GLY A 42 10.40 16.68 16.29
N ASP A 43 11.49 17.44 16.14
CA ASP A 43 12.82 16.91 15.95
C ASP A 43 13.80 17.57 16.93
N GLY A 44 14.07 16.87 18.04
CA GLY A 44 14.80 17.44 19.16
C GLY A 44 14.04 18.64 19.74
N ASP A 45 14.69 19.81 19.73
CA ASP A 45 14.16 21.06 20.25
C ASP A 45 13.29 21.82 19.24
N ASN A 46 13.33 21.44 17.96
CA ASN A 46 12.54 22.06 16.91
C ASN A 46 11.14 21.45 16.85
N ILE A 47 10.13 22.24 17.17
CA ILE A 47 8.72 21.82 17.12
C ILE A 47 7.99 22.68 16.10
N THR A 48 7.39 22.04 15.08
CA THR A 48 6.53 22.67 14.10
C THR A 48 5.09 22.27 14.34
N VAL A 49 4.20 23.25 14.53
CA VAL A 49 2.78 23.03 14.76
C VAL A 49 1.99 23.45 13.52
N GLY A 50 1.10 22.60 13.04
CA GLY A 50 0.20 22.89 11.93
C GLY A 50 -1.05 23.67 12.37
N ALA A 51 -1.62 24.42 11.44
CA ALA A 51 -2.87 25.13 11.66
C ALA A 51 -3.84 24.90 10.47
N PRO A 52 -4.67 23.86 10.46
CA PRO A 52 -4.80 22.75 11.41
C PRO A 52 -3.79 21.61 11.20
N ALA A 53 -3.20 21.47 10.01
CA ALA A 53 -2.22 20.45 9.68
C ALA A 53 -1.01 21.10 9.00
N ILE A 54 0.13 20.41 9.02
CA ILE A 54 1.35 20.86 8.36
C ILE A 54 1.23 20.47 6.88
N GLU A 55 1.25 21.47 6.01
CA GLU A 55 1.21 21.24 4.56
C GLU A 55 2.49 20.52 4.09
N GLY A 56 2.30 19.48 3.28
CA GLY A 56 3.39 18.68 2.75
C GLY A 56 3.98 17.65 3.70
N ALA A 57 3.53 17.58 4.96
CA ALA A 57 3.95 16.52 5.87
C ALA A 57 3.18 15.22 5.59
N LEU A 58 3.89 14.11 5.57
CA LEU A 58 3.35 12.76 5.33
C LEU A 58 3.95 11.77 6.33
N VAL A 59 3.11 10.89 6.86
CA VAL A 59 3.55 9.76 7.66
C VAL A 59 3.26 8.47 6.88
N GLY A 60 4.31 7.78 6.50
CA GLY A 60 4.24 6.47 5.85
C GLY A 60 4.17 5.35 6.88
N ALA A 61 3.23 4.44 6.70
CA ALA A 61 3.08 3.27 7.55
C ALA A 61 2.72 2.03 6.73
N LYS A 62 3.01 0.86 7.29
CA LYS A 62 2.66 -0.44 6.72
C LYS A 62 1.67 -1.16 7.62
N ILE A 63 0.62 -1.72 7.03
CA ILE A 63 -0.33 -2.57 7.74
C ILE A 63 0.36 -3.89 8.09
N ASN A 64 0.55 -4.16 9.38
CA ASN A 64 1.13 -5.41 9.85
C ASN A 64 0.07 -6.52 9.89
N ARG A 65 -1.02 -6.28 10.61
CA ARG A 65 -2.14 -7.22 10.72
C ARG A 65 -3.42 -6.53 11.19
N HIS A 66 -4.53 -7.22 10.95
CA HIS A 66 -5.83 -6.84 11.47
C HIS A 66 -6.21 -7.74 12.66
N LEU A 67 -6.64 -7.14 13.75
CA LEU A 67 -6.98 -7.86 14.98
C LEU A 67 -8.22 -7.30 15.66
N LYS A 68 -8.71 -8.04 16.62
CA LYS A 68 -9.75 -7.57 17.55
C LYS A 68 -9.14 -7.42 18.93
N GLY A 69 -9.42 -6.31 19.58
CA GLY A 69 -8.99 -6.03 20.94
C GLY A 69 -9.58 -7.01 21.97
N ASP A 70 -9.23 -6.81 23.23
CA ASP A 70 -9.76 -7.57 24.34
C ASP A 70 -11.28 -7.41 24.47
N LYS A 71 -11.92 -8.45 24.99
CA LYS A 71 -13.37 -8.43 25.17
C LYS A 71 -13.75 -7.57 26.36
N VAL A 72 -14.43 -6.46 26.12
CA VAL A 72 -14.99 -5.61 27.15
C VAL A 72 -16.41 -6.08 27.47
N ILE A 73 -16.65 -6.39 28.74
CA ILE A 73 -17.95 -6.81 29.21
C ILE A 73 -18.79 -5.59 29.55
N VAL A 74 -19.87 -5.40 28.80
CA VAL A 74 -20.86 -4.35 29.03
C VAL A 74 -22.00 -4.94 29.86
N PHE A 75 -22.06 -4.60 31.13
CA PHE A 75 -23.08 -5.08 32.04
C PHE A 75 -24.03 -3.97 32.47
N LYS A 76 -25.30 -4.12 32.15
CA LYS A 76 -26.37 -3.17 32.49
C LYS A 76 -27.33 -3.82 33.47
N LYS A 77 -27.56 -3.18 34.62
CA LYS A 77 -28.47 -3.68 35.65
C LYS A 77 -29.28 -2.51 36.24
N LYS A 78 -30.57 -2.76 36.49
CA LYS A 78 -31.41 -1.85 37.31
C LYS A 78 -31.78 -2.56 38.60
N ARG A 79 -31.48 -1.91 39.71
CA ARG A 79 -31.76 -2.45 41.03
C ARG A 79 -33.28 -2.68 41.22
N ARG A 80 -33.65 -3.82 41.75
CA ARG A 80 -35.05 -4.21 42.07
C ARG A 80 -36.03 -4.19 40.89
N LYS A 81 -35.54 -4.16 39.65
CA LYS A 81 -36.38 -4.11 38.43
C LYS A 81 -36.27 -5.37 37.55
N GLY A 82 -35.55 -6.41 37.99
CA GLY A 82 -35.31 -7.58 37.18
C GLY A 82 -34.46 -7.38 35.92
N TYR A 83 -34.13 -6.12 35.57
CA TYR A 83 -33.34 -5.79 34.38
C TYR A 83 -31.87 -6.11 34.62
N ARG A 84 -31.33 -7.04 33.85
CA ARG A 84 -29.94 -7.45 33.88
C ARG A 84 -29.52 -7.94 32.50
N VAL A 85 -28.67 -7.20 31.82
CA VAL A 85 -28.16 -7.51 30.47
C VAL A 85 -26.64 -7.52 30.52
N LYS A 86 -26.01 -8.55 29.99
CA LYS A 86 -24.56 -8.71 29.90
C LYS A 86 -24.17 -8.98 28.47
N ASN A 87 -23.49 -8.04 27.83
CA ASN A 87 -22.99 -8.14 26.47
C ASN A 87 -21.46 -8.03 26.48
N GLY A 88 -20.81 -8.60 25.46
CA GLY A 88 -19.36 -8.43 25.22
C GLY A 88 -19.13 -7.64 23.96
N HIS A 89 -18.16 -6.72 24.01
CA HIS A 89 -17.71 -5.96 22.86
C HIS A 89 -16.23 -6.25 22.60
N ARG A 90 -15.86 -6.43 21.32
CA ARG A 90 -14.47 -6.45 20.85
C ARG A 90 -14.29 -5.44 19.76
N GLN A 91 -13.41 -4.45 19.98
CA GLN A 91 -13.10 -3.44 19.00
C GLN A 91 -12.23 -4.04 17.89
N SER A 92 -12.60 -3.78 16.63
CA SER A 92 -11.77 -4.12 15.48
C SER A 92 -10.66 -3.06 15.34
N LEU A 93 -9.41 -3.54 15.30
CA LEU A 93 -8.21 -2.72 15.23
C LEU A 93 -7.33 -3.16 14.06
N THR A 94 -6.40 -2.28 13.69
CA THR A 94 -5.31 -2.56 12.75
C THR A 94 -3.99 -2.20 13.44
N GLU A 95 -3.05 -3.12 13.45
CA GLU A 95 -1.67 -2.87 13.86
C GLU A 95 -0.91 -2.33 12.65
N ILE A 96 -0.35 -1.15 12.78
CA ILE A 96 0.48 -0.50 11.77
C ILE A 96 1.90 -0.32 12.29
N LEU A 97 2.87 -0.42 11.39
CA LEU A 97 4.27 -0.09 11.62
C LEU A 97 4.56 1.23 10.91
N ILE A 98 5.03 2.22 11.65
CA ILE A 98 5.44 3.52 11.07
C ILE A 98 6.80 3.33 10.43
N GLU A 99 6.91 3.58 9.12
CA GLU A 99 8.15 3.42 8.37
C GLU A 99 8.92 4.74 8.25
N ASP A 100 8.23 5.82 7.86
CA ASP A 100 8.88 7.11 7.63
C ASP A 100 7.98 8.30 8.01
N ILE A 101 8.61 9.41 8.42
CA ILE A 101 7.95 10.68 8.72
C ILE A 101 8.64 11.73 7.86
N SER A 102 7.94 12.26 6.85
CA SER A 102 8.45 13.25 5.90
C SER A 102 7.77 14.60 6.14
N ILE A 103 8.54 15.66 6.21
CA ILE A 103 8.03 17.04 6.41
C ILE A 103 7.92 17.76 5.06
N ASP A 104 8.77 17.43 4.10
CA ASP A 104 8.81 18.07 2.79
C ASP A 104 8.11 17.23 1.73
N GLY A 105 6.86 17.41 1.45
CA GLY A 105 5.98 16.80 0.42
C GLY A 105 6.55 15.95 -0.74
N LYS A 106 7.82 15.63 -0.71
CA LYS A 106 8.43 14.60 -1.52
C LYS A 106 7.96 13.25 -0.96
N LYS A 107 6.86 12.73 -1.52
CA LYS A 107 6.68 11.29 -1.59
C LYS A 107 8.04 10.69 -1.99
N LYS A 108 8.82 10.23 -1.02
CA LYS A 108 9.63 9.06 -1.29
C LYS A 108 8.58 7.98 -1.56
N SER A 109 8.19 7.87 -2.84
CA SER A 109 7.58 6.63 -3.30
C SER A 109 8.43 5.56 -2.64
N ALA A 110 7.81 4.77 -1.79
CA ALA A 110 8.41 3.53 -1.36
C ALA A 110 8.91 2.90 -2.65
N THR A 111 10.21 2.95 -2.86
CA THR A 111 10.85 2.22 -3.92
C THR A 111 10.55 0.79 -3.55
N LYS A 112 9.43 0.30 -4.07
CA LYS A 112 9.19 -1.11 -4.19
C LYS A 112 10.49 -1.63 -4.78
N LYS A 113 11.32 -2.25 -3.95
CA LYS A 113 12.30 -3.19 -4.43
C LYS A 113 11.51 -4.33 -5.07
N GLU A 114 10.97 -4.08 -6.23
CA GLU A 114 10.76 -5.09 -7.24
C GLU A 114 12.11 -5.26 -7.94
N GLU A 115 12.94 -6.06 -7.35
CA GLU A 115 13.98 -6.80 -8.06
C GLU A 115 13.31 -7.85 -8.95
N PRO A 116 13.96 -8.30 -9.93
CA PRO A 116 13.90 -8.34 -11.39
C PRO A 116 12.79 -9.21 -11.96
N LYS A 117 11.55 -9.10 -11.47
CA LYS A 117 10.38 -9.83 -12.01
C LYS A 117 9.64 -9.06 -13.11
N LYS A 118 10.06 -7.84 -13.40
CA LYS A 118 9.41 -7.02 -14.43
C LYS A 118 9.93 -7.27 -15.84
N GLU A 119 11.20 -7.68 -16.00
CA GLU A 119 11.70 -8.04 -17.32
C GLU A 119 11.05 -9.32 -17.84
N ALA A 120 10.96 -10.35 -17.01
CA ALA A 120 10.29 -11.61 -17.40
C ALA A 120 8.77 -11.44 -17.65
N LYS A 121 8.12 -10.41 -17.04
CA LYS A 121 6.67 -10.19 -17.25
C LYS A 121 6.35 -9.23 -18.39
N GLN A 122 7.32 -8.43 -18.83
CA GLN A 122 7.20 -7.64 -20.06
C GLN A 122 7.53 -8.49 -21.29
N GLU A 123 8.49 -9.40 -21.21
CA GLU A 123 8.75 -10.39 -22.27
C GLU A 123 7.59 -11.38 -22.42
N ALA A 124 7.01 -11.89 -21.31
CA ALA A 124 5.84 -12.75 -21.36
C ALA A 124 4.58 -12.06 -21.92
N LYS A 125 4.36 -10.76 -21.64
CA LYS A 125 3.26 -10.00 -22.24
C LYS A 125 3.49 -9.69 -23.72
N LYS A 126 4.74 -9.41 -24.12
CA LYS A 126 5.07 -9.21 -25.54
C LYS A 126 4.93 -10.49 -26.36
N SER A 127 5.29 -11.63 -25.80
CA SER A 127 5.13 -12.92 -26.47
C SER A 127 3.66 -13.38 -26.52
N GLU A 128 2.84 -13.05 -25.53
CA GLU A 128 1.40 -13.33 -25.54
C GLU A 128 0.66 -12.49 -26.58
N ASP A 129 1.01 -11.21 -26.74
CA ASP A 129 0.45 -10.34 -27.78
C ASP A 129 0.86 -10.81 -29.19
N LEU A 130 2.13 -11.19 -29.40
CA LEU A 130 2.63 -11.70 -30.68
C LEU A 130 2.02 -13.06 -31.04
N SER A 131 1.69 -13.89 -30.08
CA SER A 131 1.05 -15.18 -30.31
C SER A 131 -0.39 -15.08 -30.81
N SER A 132 -1.06 -13.96 -30.55
CA SER A 132 -2.43 -13.66 -31.00
C SER A 132 -2.49 -13.23 -32.47
N HIS A 133 -1.38 -12.74 -33.03
CA HIS A 133 -1.29 -12.29 -34.42
C HIS A 133 -1.24 -13.45 -35.44
N THR A 134 -1.77 -13.18 -36.63
CA THR A 134 -1.70 -14.11 -37.75
C THR A 134 -0.27 -14.17 -38.33
N VAL A 135 0.06 -15.26 -39.03
CA VAL A 135 1.37 -15.43 -39.66
C VAL A 135 1.65 -14.30 -40.68
N VAL A 136 0.60 -13.77 -41.31
CA VAL A 136 0.72 -12.69 -42.30
C VAL A 136 1.15 -11.40 -41.62
N GLU A 137 0.47 -11.02 -40.52
CA GLU A 137 0.80 -9.83 -39.75
C GLU A 137 2.19 -9.91 -39.10
N LEU A 138 2.58 -11.08 -38.58
CA LEU A 138 3.94 -11.31 -38.05
C LEU A 138 5.01 -11.13 -39.12
N ARG A 139 4.76 -11.54 -40.38
CA ARG A 139 5.68 -11.34 -41.50
C ARG A 139 5.77 -9.86 -41.90
N GLU A 140 4.68 -9.11 -41.85
CA GLU A 140 4.68 -7.66 -42.11
C GLU A 140 5.49 -6.90 -41.02
N MET A 141 5.32 -7.26 -39.77
CA MET A 141 6.10 -6.68 -38.65
C MET A 141 7.60 -7.07 -38.75
N ALA A 142 7.92 -8.28 -39.18
CA ALA A 142 9.30 -8.72 -39.40
C ALA A 142 9.95 -7.99 -40.59
N LYS A 143 9.17 -7.66 -41.61
CA LYS A 143 9.61 -6.86 -42.76
C LYS A 143 9.90 -5.41 -42.36
N GLU A 144 9.03 -4.80 -41.52
CA GLU A 144 9.25 -3.43 -40.99
C GLU A 144 10.48 -3.34 -40.09
N LYS A 145 10.76 -4.39 -39.29
CA LYS A 145 11.97 -4.48 -38.47
C LYS A 145 13.24 -4.91 -39.25
N GLY A 146 13.13 -5.19 -40.55
CA GLY A 146 14.28 -5.52 -41.40
C GLY A 146 14.88 -6.88 -41.12
N ILE A 147 14.11 -7.85 -40.63
CA ILE A 147 14.55 -9.19 -40.33
C ILE A 147 14.70 -9.97 -41.68
N GLU A 148 15.90 -10.47 -41.99
CA GLU A 148 16.12 -11.25 -43.21
C GLU A 148 15.54 -12.67 -43.07
N GLY A 149 14.94 -13.18 -44.15
CA GLY A 149 14.44 -14.55 -44.21
C GLY A 149 13.03 -14.76 -43.65
N TYR A 150 12.29 -13.69 -43.24
CA TYR A 150 10.95 -13.73 -42.65
C TYR A 150 9.90 -14.48 -43.46
N SER A 151 10.09 -14.57 -44.80
CA SER A 151 9.13 -15.25 -45.72
C SER A 151 9.11 -16.75 -45.57
N SER A 152 10.22 -17.38 -45.13
CA SER A 152 10.38 -18.80 -44.95
C SER A 152 10.21 -19.31 -43.54
N MET A 153 10.14 -18.37 -42.54
CA MET A 153 10.04 -18.67 -41.12
C MET A 153 8.64 -19.14 -40.74
N LYS A 154 8.58 -20.10 -39.80
CA LYS A 154 7.34 -20.55 -39.16
C LYS A 154 6.88 -19.54 -38.10
N LYS A 155 5.60 -19.63 -37.67
CA LYS A 155 5.00 -18.72 -36.68
C LYS A 155 5.84 -18.60 -35.39
N ALA A 156 6.36 -19.72 -34.89
CA ALA A 156 7.17 -19.74 -33.67
C ALA A 156 8.48 -18.96 -33.83
N GLU A 157 9.16 -19.17 -34.95
CA GLU A 157 10.42 -18.50 -35.31
C GLU A 157 10.24 -17.00 -35.53
N LEU A 158 9.09 -16.58 -36.10
CA LEU A 158 8.75 -15.18 -36.27
C LEU A 158 8.47 -14.48 -34.92
N ILE A 159 7.82 -15.17 -33.98
CA ILE A 159 7.58 -14.65 -32.64
C ILE A 159 8.90 -14.47 -31.86
N GLU A 160 9.81 -15.45 -31.99
CA GLU A 160 11.13 -15.42 -31.37
C GLU A 160 12.03 -14.31 -31.95
N ALA A 161 11.96 -14.09 -33.26
CA ALA A 161 12.70 -13.02 -33.93
C ALA A 161 12.13 -11.61 -33.69
N LEU A 162 10.86 -11.51 -33.30
CA LEU A 162 10.19 -10.26 -33.01
C LEU A 162 10.18 -9.87 -31.52
N SER A 163 10.43 -10.84 -30.61
CA SER A 163 10.48 -10.62 -29.17
C SER A 163 11.78 -9.97 -28.73
#